data_a091b0a6a9e5eba1aa8a496751b669b3
#
_entry.id   a091b0a6a9e5eba1aa8a496751b669b3
#
_cell.length_a   1.000
_cell.length_b   1.000
_cell.length_c   1.000
_cell.angle_alpha   90.00
_cell.angle_beta   90.00
_cell.angle_gamma   90.00
#
_symmetry.space_group_name_H-M   'P 1'
#
loop_
_entity.id
_entity.type
_entity.pdbx_description
1 polymer ?
#
loop_
_entity_poly.entity_id
_entity_poly.type
_entity_poly.pdbx_seq_one_letter_code
_entity_poly.pdbx_strand_id
1 'polypeptide(L)'
;NGWTLCIVENNGERTFLTMPGVEMTWKKNWFKEIDLNKYDYIYVSGYSFEHPSDEVLLEEFSRLNEKTTIIFDPSPRINKMNCESIRKLLEINTIVHANEDQILQLSSENHVKDAALEVSKQTNQPVIVTLGNEGTLIANKCKVKILEGEKVPVTDTIGAGDSHTAAFIAGLL
;
A
#
# COMPACT_ATOMS: atom_id res chain seq x y z
N ASN A 1 -22.86 -2.30 -4.52
CA ASN A 1 -21.78 -1.80 -3.66
C ASN A 1 -21.33 -2.93 -2.75
N GLY A 2 -20.02 -3.06 -2.56
CA GLY A 2 -19.45 -3.96 -1.58
C GLY A 2 -19.73 -3.48 -0.15
N TRP A 3 -19.57 -4.39 0.81
CA TRP A 3 -19.64 -4.07 2.23
C TRP A 3 -18.78 -5.06 3.04
N THR A 4 -18.36 -4.64 4.19
CA THR A 4 -17.59 -5.47 5.13
C THR A 4 -18.23 -5.38 6.51
N LEU A 5 -18.49 -6.54 7.12
CA LEU A 5 -18.85 -6.67 8.52
C LEU A 5 -17.58 -6.95 9.32
N CYS A 6 -17.30 -6.10 10.29
CA CYS A 6 -16.22 -6.33 11.24
C CYS A 6 -16.83 -6.88 12.55
N ILE A 7 -16.44 -8.09 12.92
CA ILE A 7 -16.78 -8.72 14.19
C ILE A 7 -15.58 -8.53 15.13
N VAL A 8 -15.80 -7.87 16.25
CA VAL A 8 -14.76 -7.61 17.26
C VAL A 8 -14.99 -8.52 18.45
N GLU A 9 -13.99 -9.30 18.82
CA GLU A 9 -14.02 -10.16 19.99
C GLU A 9 -13.61 -9.42 21.26
N ASN A 10 -13.94 -9.97 22.43
CA ASN A 10 -13.62 -9.34 23.71
C ASN A 10 -12.12 -9.16 23.99
N ASN A 11 -11.27 -9.94 23.33
CA ASN A 11 -9.82 -9.84 23.37
C ASN A 11 -9.24 -8.79 22.41
N GLY A 12 -10.13 -8.11 21.62
CA GLY A 12 -9.75 -7.13 20.60
C GLY A 12 -9.43 -7.73 19.23
N GLU A 13 -9.47 -9.06 19.08
CA GLU A 13 -9.34 -9.69 17.78
C GLU A 13 -10.51 -9.37 16.85
N ARG A 14 -10.25 -9.37 15.55
CA ARG A 14 -11.23 -8.94 14.55
C ARG A 14 -11.32 -9.95 13.42
N THR A 15 -12.55 -10.29 13.08
CA THR A 15 -12.88 -11.09 11.91
C THR A 15 -13.66 -10.23 10.92
N PHE A 16 -13.21 -10.18 9.66
CA PHE A 16 -13.85 -9.43 8.60
C PHE A 16 -14.60 -10.37 7.65
N LEU A 17 -15.89 -10.14 7.49
CA LEU A 17 -16.72 -10.78 6.46
C LEU A 17 -16.96 -9.77 5.34
N THR A 18 -16.28 -9.93 4.22
CA THR A 18 -16.34 -9.00 3.09
C THR A 18 -17.17 -9.58 1.95
N MET A 19 -18.17 -8.82 1.52
CA MET A 19 -18.89 -9.05 0.27
C MET A 19 -18.35 -8.06 -0.77
N PRO A 20 -17.61 -8.55 -1.79
CA PRO A 20 -17.04 -7.68 -2.82
C PRO A 20 -18.14 -7.06 -3.69
N GLY A 21 -17.89 -5.87 -4.16
CA GLY A 21 -18.76 -5.13 -5.05
C GLY A 21 -18.04 -4.61 -6.29
N VAL A 22 -18.59 -3.58 -6.91
CA VAL A 22 -18.07 -2.99 -8.15
C VAL A 22 -16.65 -2.42 -7.99
N GLU A 23 -16.27 -2.06 -6.78
CA GLU A 23 -14.92 -1.55 -6.44
C GLU A 23 -13.81 -2.58 -6.62
N MET A 24 -14.16 -3.86 -6.75
CA MET A 24 -13.20 -4.95 -7.00
C MET A 24 -13.07 -5.29 -8.49
N THR A 25 -13.75 -4.55 -9.37
CA THR A 25 -13.77 -4.85 -10.82
C THR A 25 -13.64 -3.56 -11.63
N TRP A 26 -12.42 -3.04 -11.69
CA TRP A 26 -12.11 -1.84 -12.48
C TRP A 26 -12.32 -2.09 -13.97
N LYS A 27 -12.78 -1.06 -14.68
CA LYS A 27 -13.05 -1.12 -16.12
C LYS A 27 -12.31 0.00 -16.83
N LYS A 28 -11.66 -0.31 -17.96
CA LYS A 28 -10.92 0.65 -18.79
C LYS A 28 -11.73 1.90 -19.16
N ASN A 29 -13.02 1.73 -19.41
CA ASN A 29 -13.88 2.86 -19.79
C ASN A 29 -14.08 3.90 -18.68
N TRP A 30 -13.81 3.54 -17.40
CA TRP A 30 -13.89 4.50 -16.30
C TRP A 30 -12.76 5.53 -16.33
N PHE A 31 -11.64 5.20 -16.93
CA PHE A 31 -10.48 6.09 -17.06
C PHE A 31 -10.56 7.04 -18.28
N LYS A 32 -11.54 6.86 -19.19
CA LYS A 32 -11.64 7.69 -20.41
C LYS A 32 -11.78 9.19 -20.16
N GLU A 33 -12.38 9.56 -19.04
CA GLU A 33 -12.63 10.96 -18.66
C GLU A 33 -11.65 11.44 -17.57
N ILE A 34 -10.73 10.57 -17.12
CA ILE A 34 -9.78 10.85 -16.04
C ILE A 34 -8.38 10.85 -16.63
N ASP A 35 -7.73 12.00 -16.61
CA ASP A 35 -6.31 12.12 -16.95
C ASP A 35 -5.48 11.97 -15.67
N LEU A 36 -4.97 10.76 -15.45
CA LEU A 36 -4.19 10.43 -14.26
C LEU A 36 -2.89 11.25 -14.16
N ASN A 37 -2.36 11.76 -15.28
CA ASN A 37 -1.16 12.58 -15.31
C ASN A 37 -1.34 14.02 -14.76
N LYS A 38 -2.56 14.37 -14.37
CA LYS A 38 -2.86 15.64 -13.69
C LYS A 38 -2.64 15.58 -12.17
N TYR A 39 -2.39 14.38 -11.64
CA TYR A 39 -2.20 14.16 -10.21
C TYR A 39 -0.72 13.91 -9.92
N ASP A 40 -0.22 14.51 -8.85
CA ASP A 40 1.15 14.27 -8.38
C ASP A 40 1.27 12.90 -7.73
N TYR A 41 0.22 12.47 -7.02
CA TYR A 41 0.16 11.19 -6.33
C TYR A 41 -1.12 10.44 -6.64
N ILE A 42 -1.00 9.11 -6.81
CA ILE A 42 -2.12 8.18 -6.96
C ILE A 42 -2.00 7.12 -5.87
N TYR A 43 -2.94 7.11 -4.92
CA TYR A 43 -3.00 6.06 -3.90
C TYR A 43 -3.72 4.82 -4.42
N VAL A 44 -3.10 3.67 -4.21
CA VAL A 44 -3.62 2.35 -4.59
C VAL A 44 -3.57 1.42 -3.40
N SER A 45 -4.74 0.97 -2.98
CA SER A 45 -4.87 -0.08 -1.97
C SER A 45 -4.81 -1.47 -2.63
N GLY A 46 -4.22 -2.43 -1.93
CA GLY A 46 -4.19 -3.82 -2.33
C GLY A 46 -5.57 -4.41 -2.59
N TYR A 47 -6.60 -3.93 -1.91
CA TYR A 47 -7.98 -4.33 -2.20
C TYR A 47 -8.41 -4.00 -3.63
N SER A 48 -7.93 -2.92 -4.19
CA SER A 48 -8.22 -2.51 -5.58
C SER A 48 -7.31 -3.20 -6.60
N PHE A 49 -6.26 -3.88 -6.15
CA PHE A 49 -5.22 -4.44 -7.01
C PHE A 49 -5.29 -5.98 -7.12
N GLU A 50 -6.43 -6.59 -6.78
CA GLU A 50 -6.68 -8.00 -7.02
C GLU A 50 -7.14 -8.24 -8.47
N HIS A 51 -6.84 -9.45 -8.99
CA HIS A 51 -7.31 -9.85 -10.33
C HIS A 51 -8.85 -9.87 -10.40
N PRO A 52 -9.48 -9.37 -11.49
CA PRO A 52 -8.88 -8.89 -12.75
C PRO A 52 -8.57 -7.37 -12.79
N SER A 53 -8.71 -6.67 -11.68
CA SER A 53 -8.51 -5.22 -11.62
C SER A 53 -7.06 -4.80 -11.81
N ASP A 54 -6.11 -5.63 -11.37
CA ASP A 54 -4.68 -5.42 -11.51
C ASP A 54 -4.26 -5.18 -12.97
N GLU A 55 -4.80 -5.94 -13.93
CA GLU A 55 -4.48 -5.79 -15.36
C GLU A 55 -4.92 -4.42 -15.89
N VAL A 56 -6.11 -3.98 -15.50
CA VAL A 56 -6.66 -2.69 -15.94
C VAL A 56 -5.84 -1.53 -15.34
N LEU A 57 -5.55 -1.62 -14.05
CA LEU A 57 -4.77 -0.59 -13.35
C LEU A 57 -3.34 -0.50 -13.87
N LEU A 58 -2.67 -1.64 -14.10
CA LEU A 58 -1.32 -1.66 -14.67
C LEU A 58 -1.27 -1.06 -16.08
N GLU A 59 -2.27 -1.32 -16.92
CA GLU A 59 -2.34 -0.71 -18.24
C GLU A 59 -2.44 0.82 -18.14
N GLU A 60 -3.26 1.35 -17.23
CA GLU A 60 -3.37 2.79 -17.02
C GLU A 60 -2.10 3.38 -16.39
N PHE A 61 -1.50 2.69 -15.41
CA PHE A 61 -0.28 3.14 -14.75
C PHE A 61 0.95 3.11 -15.66
N SER A 62 0.99 2.19 -16.63
CA SER A 62 2.07 2.17 -17.63
C SER A 62 2.12 3.43 -18.53
N ARG A 63 1.07 4.22 -18.53
CA ARG A 63 0.94 5.47 -19.30
C ARG A 63 1.24 6.72 -18.48
N LEU A 64 1.55 6.56 -17.19
CA LEU A 64 1.88 7.67 -16.31
C LEU A 64 3.21 8.31 -16.72
N ASN A 65 3.27 9.63 -16.60
CA ASN A 65 4.52 10.36 -16.74
C ASN A 65 5.39 10.24 -15.48
N GLU A 66 6.66 10.61 -15.58
CA GLU A 66 7.63 10.52 -14.48
C GLU A 66 7.31 11.41 -13.27
N LYS A 67 6.38 12.36 -13.40
CA LYS A 67 6.01 13.28 -12.31
C LYS A 67 4.97 12.67 -11.38
N THR A 68 4.12 11.79 -11.91
CA THR A 68 3.09 11.13 -11.12
C THR A 68 3.70 9.94 -10.37
N THR A 69 3.52 9.92 -9.06
CA THR A 69 4.02 8.85 -8.19
C THR A 69 2.86 8.02 -7.66
N ILE A 70 2.98 6.70 -7.74
CA ILE A 70 2.03 5.78 -7.12
C ILE A 70 2.41 5.62 -5.65
N ILE A 71 1.42 5.62 -4.75
CA ILE A 71 1.58 5.23 -3.35
C ILE A 71 0.78 3.94 -3.17
N PHE A 72 1.49 2.84 -2.99
CA PHE A 72 0.92 1.52 -2.88
C PHE A 72 0.90 1.04 -1.43
N ASP A 73 -0.30 0.76 -0.92
CA ASP A 73 -0.55 0.07 0.34
C ASP A 73 -1.00 -1.37 0.01
N PRO A 74 -0.18 -2.38 0.27
CA PRO A 74 -0.50 -3.76 -0.10
C PRO A 74 -1.73 -4.32 0.59
N SER A 75 -2.14 -3.74 1.74
CA SER A 75 -3.22 -4.28 2.57
C SER A 75 -2.94 -5.73 3.03
N PRO A 76 -3.75 -6.37 3.85
CA PRO A 76 -3.55 -7.77 4.23
C PRO A 76 -3.92 -8.76 3.10
N ARG A 77 -3.98 -8.29 1.85
CA ARG A 77 -4.45 -9.05 0.68
C ARG A 77 -3.34 -9.45 -0.29
N ILE A 78 -2.07 -9.25 0.04
CA ILE A 78 -0.90 -9.54 -0.84
C ILE A 78 -0.98 -10.96 -1.42
N ASN A 79 -1.31 -11.95 -0.59
CA ASN A 79 -1.42 -13.35 -1.01
C ASN A 79 -2.58 -13.65 -1.97
N LYS A 80 -3.46 -12.67 -2.23
CA LYS A 80 -4.54 -12.74 -3.23
C LYS A 80 -4.17 -12.06 -4.54
N MET A 81 -3.09 -11.30 -4.56
CA MET A 81 -2.64 -10.58 -5.73
C MET A 81 -1.77 -11.48 -6.61
N ASN A 82 -1.72 -11.16 -7.90
CA ASN A 82 -0.82 -11.79 -8.83
C ASN A 82 0.61 -11.28 -8.60
N CYS A 83 1.56 -12.18 -8.34
CA CYS A 83 2.96 -11.82 -8.08
C CYS A 83 3.60 -11.04 -9.23
N GLU A 84 3.27 -11.38 -10.48
CA GLU A 84 3.77 -10.67 -11.66
C GLU A 84 3.21 -9.25 -11.75
N SER A 85 1.94 -9.05 -11.37
CA SER A 85 1.31 -7.74 -11.30
C SER A 85 1.93 -6.85 -10.22
N ILE A 86 2.23 -7.43 -9.05
CA ILE A 86 2.97 -6.73 -7.99
C ILE A 86 4.35 -6.32 -8.51
N ARG A 87 5.09 -7.23 -9.12
CA ARG A 87 6.43 -6.94 -9.67
C ARG A 87 6.39 -5.78 -10.66
N LYS A 88 5.43 -5.77 -11.59
CA LYS A 88 5.25 -4.68 -12.56
C LYS A 88 4.90 -3.36 -11.89
N LEU A 89 4.05 -3.38 -10.86
CA LEU A 89 3.70 -2.18 -10.11
C LEU A 89 4.92 -1.57 -9.40
N LEU A 90 5.77 -2.42 -8.83
CA LEU A 90 6.99 -1.98 -8.14
C LEU A 90 8.07 -1.45 -9.11
N GLU A 91 7.99 -1.75 -10.39
CA GLU A 91 8.90 -1.22 -11.44
C GLU A 91 8.45 0.16 -11.96
N ILE A 92 7.21 0.57 -11.67
CA ILE A 92 6.72 1.91 -11.95
C ILE A 92 7.19 2.85 -10.82
N ASN A 93 7.04 4.16 -10.97
CA ASN A 93 7.38 5.17 -9.96
C ASN A 93 6.49 5.01 -8.70
N THR A 94 6.82 4.04 -7.83
CA THR A 94 5.96 3.57 -6.72
C THR A 94 6.66 3.71 -5.37
N ILE A 95 6.05 4.48 -4.46
CA ILE A 95 6.34 4.47 -3.02
C ILE A 95 5.50 3.37 -2.39
N VAL A 96 6.13 2.48 -1.62
CA VAL A 96 5.41 1.46 -0.85
C VAL A 96 5.22 1.95 0.58
N HIS A 97 3.98 1.88 1.06
CA HIS A 97 3.60 2.11 2.45
C HIS A 97 3.00 0.82 3.00
N ALA A 98 3.67 0.18 3.94
CA ALA A 98 3.33 -1.15 4.41
C ALA A 98 3.51 -1.27 5.93
N ASN A 99 2.99 -2.34 6.54
CA ASN A 99 3.40 -2.78 7.85
C ASN A 99 4.51 -3.85 7.76
N GLU A 100 5.00 -4.34 8.91
CA GLU A 100 6.09 -5.33 8.99
C GLU A 100 5.76 -6.62 8.23
N ASP A 101 4.57 -7.19 8.43
CA ASP A 101 4.16 -8.43 7.76
C ASP A 101 4.03 -8.24 6.25
N GLN A 102 3.51 -7.11 5.83
CA GLN A 102 3.32 -6.79 4.41
C GLN A 102 4.64 -6.60 3.68
N ILE A 103 5.60 -5.89 4.29
CA ILE A 103 6.90 -5.67 3.63
C ILE A 103 7.70 -6.98 3.49
N LEU A 104 7.60 -7.88 4.47
CA LEU A 104 8.20 -9.21 4.39
C LEU A 104 7.57 -10.05 3.27
N GLN A 105 6.27 -9.91 3.01
CA GLN A 105 5.60 -10.60 1.91
C GLN A 105 5.94 -10.04 0.51
N LEU A 106 6.43 -8.81 0.44
CA LEU A 106 6.87 -8.18 -0.82
C LEU A 106 8.34 -8.47 -1.16
N SER A 107 9.08 -9.13 -0.27
CA SER A 107 10.51 -9.32 -0.35
C SER A 107 10.89 -10.79 -0.19
N SER A 108 12.12 -11.13 -0.57
CA SER A 108 12.73 -12.43 -0.27
C SER A 108 13.43 -12.48 1.09
N GLU A 109 13.55 -11.33 1.77
CA GLU A 109 14.27 -11.17 3.02
C GLU A 109 13.44 -11.54 4.25
N ASN A 110 14.11 -11.95 5.33
CA ASN A 110 13.45 -12.38 6.57
C ASN A 110 13.44 -11.29 7.66
N HIS A 111 14.07 -10.15 7.40
CA HIS A 111 14.14 -9.02 8.34
C HIS A 111 13.54 -7.78 7.70
N VAL A 112 12.68 -7.09 8.44
CA VAL A 112 11.92 -5.91 7.98
C VAL A 112 12.82 -4.85 7.36
N LYS A 113 13.99 -4.58 7.97
CA LYS A 113 14.95 -3.59 7.46
C LYS A 113 15.52 -3.98 6.11
N ASP A 114 15.88 -5.24 5.94
CA ASP A 114 16.48 -5.75 4.70
C ASP A 114 15.42 -5.84 3.60
N ALA A 115 14.21 -6.30 3.96
CA ALA A 115 13.04 -6.31 3.07
C ALA A 115 12.70 -4.90 2.55
N ALA A 116 12.65 -3.91 3.45
CA ALA A 116 12.39 -2.53 3.05
C ALA A 116 13.49 -1.96 2.13
N LEU A 117 14.76 -2.32 2.36
CA LEU A 117 15.86 -1.93 1.48
C LEU A 117 15.78 -2.62 0.12
N GLU A 118 15.44 -3.92 0.07
CA GLU A 118 15.26 -4.66 -1.17
C GLU A 118 14.17 -4.02 -2.03
N VAL A 119 12.98 -3.81 -1.45
CA VAL A 119 11.84 -3.18 -2.15
C VAL A 119 12.17 -1.75 -2.58
N SER A 120 12.85 -0.96 -1.74
CA SER A 120 13.27 0.39 -2.10
C SER A 120 14.28 0.44 -3.26
N LYS A 121 15.13 -0.57 -3.39
CA LYS A 121 16.02 -0.69 -4.56
C LYS A 121 15.24 -1.05 -5.81
N GLN A 122 14.25 -1.92 -5.70
CA GLN A 122 13.40 -2.34 -6.81
C GLN A 122 12.55 -1.17 -7.34
N THR A 123 11.88 -0.44 -6.46
CA THR A 123 11.02 0.71 -6.85
C THR A 123 11.82 1.95 -7.21
N ASN A 124 13.09 2.03 -6.82
CA ASN A 124 13.91 3.24 -6.85
C ASN A 124 13.29 4.44 -6.08
N GLN A 125 12.34 4.17 -5.19
CA GLN A 125 11.59 5.11 -4.37
C GLN A 125 11.72 4.77 -2.87
N PRO A 126 11.40 5.70 -1.96
CA PRO A 126 11.30 5.39 -0.55
C PRO A 126 10.26 4.31 -0.24
N VAL A 127 10.54 3.52 0.79
CA VAL A 127 9.61 2.56 1.38
C VAL A 127 9.34 2.98 2.81
N ILE A 128 8.08 3.04 3.17
CA ILE A 128 7.60 3.44 4.49
C ILE A 128 7.04 2.19 5.18
N VAL A 129 7.59 1.83 6.33
CA VAL A 129 7.11 0.67 7.09
C VAL A 129 6.67 1.11 8.48
N THR A 130 5.40 0.89 8.79
CA THR A 130 4.87 1.12 10.14
C THR A 130 5.28 -0.01 11.07
N LEU A 131 5.84 0.34 12.24
CA LEU A 131 6.35 -0.58 13.28
C LEU A 131 5.49 -0.53 14.55
N GLY A 132 4.20 -0.23 14.42
CA GLY A 132 3.30 -0.07 15.55
C GLY A 132 3.79 1.01 16.54
N ASN A 133 3.94 0.65 17.81
CA ASN A 133 4.41 1.56 18.86
C ASN A 133 5.90 1.93 18.78
N GLU A 134 6.66 1.25 17.95
CA GLU A 134 8.07 1.55 17.71
C GLU A 134 8.26 2.69 16.68
N GLY A 135 7.19 3.07 15.99
CA GLY A 135 7.19 4.20 15.06
C GLY A 135 7.19 3.80 13.60
N THR A 136 8.06 4.40 12.80
CA THR A 136 8.08 4.23 11.35
C THR A 136 9.50 4.07 10.84
N LEU A 137 9.75 3.03 10.06
CA LEU A 137 10.98 2.82 9.32
C LEU A 137 10.82 3.40 7.91
N ILE A 138 11.80 4.20 7.50
CA ILE A 138 11.91 4.74 6.15
C ILE A 138 13.17 4.17 5.53
N ALA A 139 13.02 3.40 4.47
CA ALA A 139 14.13 2.91 3.65
C ALA A 139 14.21 3.69 2.35
N ASN A 140 15.40 4.12 1.97
CA ASN A 140 15.65 4.77 0.68
C ASN A 140 16.98 4.28 0.12
N LYS A 141 16.92 3.41 -0.88
CA LYS A 141 18.07 2.77 -1.56
C LYS A 141 18.99 2.02 -0.61
N CYS A 142 19.97 2.68 0.00
CA CYS A 142 20.95 2.09 0.90
C CYS A 142 20.84 2.63 2.33
N LYS A 143 19.90 3.50 2.60
CA LYS A 143 19.75 4.16 3.90
C LYS A 143 18.45 3.75 4.56
N VAL A 144 18.50 3.53 5.87
CA VAL A 144 17.35 3.31 6.71
C VAL A 144 17.35 4.33 7.84
N LYS A 145 16.19 4.91 8.10
CA LYS A 145 15.93 5.78 9.24
C LYS A 145 14.71 5.25 9.98
N ILE A 146 14.77 5.21 11.30
CA ILE A 146 13.60 4.94 12.14
C ILE A 146 13.22 6.27 12.81
N LEU A 147 11.94 6.60 12.71
CA LEU A 147 11.31 7.69 13.45
C LEU A 147 10.53 7.06 14.59
N GLU A 148 10.92 7.37 15.81
CA GLU A 148 10.22 6.86 17.00
C GLU A 148 8.77 7.37 17.05
N GLY A 149 7.86 6.49 17.42
CA GLY A 149 6.45 6.82 17.63
C GLY A 149 6.22 7.49 18.99
N GLU A 150 5.23 8.35 19.06
CA GLU A 150 4.75 8.84 20.34
C GLU A 150 3.96 7.76 21.08
N LYS A 151 4.26 7.57 22.35
CA LYS A 151 3.56 6.61 23.22
C LYS A 151 2.24 7.22 23.70
N VAL A 152 1.15 6.75 23.12
CA VAL A 152 -0.20 7.16 23.46
C VAL A 152 -1.02 5.96 23.95
N PRO A 153 -2.02 6.16 24.82
CA PRO A 153 -2.97 5.09 25.14
C PRO A 153 -3.75 4.71 23.88
N VAL A 154 -3.72 3.41 23.55
CA VAL A 154 -4.43 2.89 22.37
C VAL A 154 -5.78 2.34 22.81
N THR A 155 -6.86 2.87 22.22
CA THR A 155 -8.23 2.37 22.42
C THR A 155 -8.65 1.46 21.29
N ASP A 156 -8.32 1.83 20.05
CA ASP A 156 -8.61 1.07 18.83
C ASP A 156 -7.51 1.34 17.78
N THR A 157 -7.23 0.34 16.96
CA THR A 157 -6.24 0.44 15.87
C THR A 157 -6.87 0.39 14.48
N ILE A 158 -8.22 0.36 14.37
CA ILE A 158 -8.91 0.44 13.07
C ILE A 158 -8.57 1.77 12.40
N GLY A 159 -8.13 1.70 11.14
CA GLY A 159 -7.76 2.89 10.37
C GLY A 159 -6.45 3.55 10.77
N ALA A 160 -5.65 2.96 11.66
CA ALA A 160 -4.34 3.51 12.03
C ALA A 160 -3.39 3.56 10.81
N GLY A 161 -3.34 2.49 10.00
CA GLY A 161 -2.59 2.45 8.75
C GLY A 161 -3.08 3.50 7.76
N ASP A 162 -4.40 3.57 7.55
CA ASP A 162 -5.01 4.56 6.63
C ASP A 162 -4.71 5.99 7.06
N SER A 163 -4.81 6.27 8.37
CA SER A 163 -4.48 7.59 8.93
C SER A 163 -3.01 7.95 8.76
N HIS A 164 -2.11 6.97 8.98
CA HIS A 164 -0.68 7.15 8.77
C HIS A 164 -0.36 7.42 7.29
N THR A 165 -0.96 6.65 6.37
CA THR A 165 -0.81 6.86 4.92
C THR A 165 -1.33 8.24 4.51
N ALA A 166 -2.50 8.64 5.01
CA ALA A 166 -3.08 9.96 4.71
C ALA A 166 -2.19 11.10 5.21
N ALA A 167 -1.65 10.99 6.43
CA ALA A 167 -0.73 11.98 6.98
C ALA A 167 0.60 12.03 6.20
N PHE A 168 1.11 10.86 5.77
CA PHE A 168 2.29 10.78 4.92
C PHE A 168 2.06 11.50 3.58
N ILE A 169 0.95 11.23 2.90
CA ILE A 169 0.60 11.90 1.63
C ILE A 169 0.47 13.42 1.83
N ALA A 170 -0.22 13.85 2.88
CA ALA A 170 -0.37 15.26 3.19
C ALA A 170 0.97 15.97 3.47
N GLY A 171 1.96 15.24 3.97
CA GLY A 171 3.32 15.77 4.19
C GLY A 171 4.18 15.82 2.93
N LEU A 172 3.76 15.18 1.82
CA LEU A 172 4.43 15.24 0.52
C LEU A 172 3.96 16.44 -0.32
N LEU A 173 2.76 16.96 -0.05
CA LEU A 173 2.14 18.09 -0.73
C LEU A 173 2.60 19.43 -0.12
#